data_1791e74261b9b4684235f22c2f3a922c
#
_entry.id   1791e74261b9b4684235f22c2f3a922c
#
_cell.length_a   1.000
_cell.length_b   1.000
_cell.length_c   1.000
_cell.angle_alpha   90.00
_cell.angle_beta   90.00
_cell.angle_gamma   90.00
#
_symmetry.space_group_name_H-M   'P 1'
#
loop_
_entity.id
_entity.type
_entity.pdbx_description
1 polymer ?
#
loop_
_entity_poly.entity_id
_entity_poly.type
_entity_poly.pdbx_seq_one_letter_code
_entity_poly.pdbx_strand_id
1 'polypeptide(L)'
;MEDCEEIIERSILKDEIVERLVYQDQSLKSYPRQEDIPFYKKQTRVALEYCGHINAESVREYIAVGGYSAVAKALFDMTPQQIVDEISDSSLRGRGGGGFPTGRKWAQVLRQ
;
A
#
# COMPACT_ATOMS: atom_id res chain seq x y z
N MET A 1 -3.84 -8.89 28.59
CA MET A 1 -2.64 -9.75 28.75
C MET A 1 -2.94 -11.19 28.35
N GLU A 2 -4.07 -11.75 28.76
CA GLU A 2 -4.47 -13.15 28.44
C GLU A 2 -4.46 -13.47 26.94
N ASP A 3 -4.92 -12.55 26.08
CA ASP A 3 -4.90 -12.75 24.63
C ASP A 3 -3.50 -12.86 24.03
N CYS A 4 -2.51 -12.14 24.61
CA CYS A 4 -1.14 -12.18 24.10
C CYS A 4 -0.49 -13.55 24.28
N GLU A 5 -0.68 -14.19 25.43
CA GLU A 5 -0.13 -15.51 25.71
C GLU A 5 -0.75 -16.56 24.79
N GLU A 6 -2.07 -16.54 24.62
CA GLU A 6 -2.76 -17.48 23.73
C GLU A 6 -2.36 -17.28 22.25
N ILE A 7 -2.21 -16.02 21.80
CA ILE A 7 -1.75 -15.72 20.43
C ILE A 7 -0.32 -16.25 20.22
N ILE A 8 0.58 -16.06 21.19
CA ILE A 8 1.96 -16.54 21.09
C ILE A 8 1.97 -18.07 21.04
N GLU A 9 1.31 -18.73 21.97
CA GLU A 9 1.32 -20.18 22.07
C GLU A 9 0.64 -20.86 20.88
N ARG A 10 -0.51 -20.36 20.47
CA ARG A 10 -1.31 -20.99 19.41
C ARG A 10 -0.94 -20.51 18.02
N SER A 11 -0.95 -19.19 17.80
CA SER A 11 -0.76 -18.68 16.43
C SER A 11 0.70 -18.60 16.01
N ILE A 12 1.60 -18.19 16.92
CA ILE A 12 3.02 -18.01 16.55
C ILE A 12 3.78 -19.34 16.62
N LEU A 13 3.61 -20.11 17.72
CA LEU A 13 4.39 -21.34 17.93
C LEU A 13 3.77 -22.58 17.27
N LYS A 14 2.45 -22.64 17.10
CA LYS A 14 1.76 -23.83 16.57
C LYS A 14 1.06 -23.60 15.23
N ASP A 15 1.06 -22.38 14.71
CA ASP A 15 0.33 -22.00 13.48
C ASP A 15 -1.18 -22.31 13.55
N GLU A 16 -1.77 -22.18 14.74
CA GLU A 16 -3.19 -22.42 14.99
C GLU A 16 -3.96 -21.11 15.03
N ILE A 17 -5.20 -21.12 14.57
CA ILE A 17 -6.12 -19.98 14.64
C ILE A 17 -6.74 -19.91 16.05
N VAL A 18 -6.72 -18.72 16.66
CA VAL A 18 -7.46 -18.43 17.91
C VAL A 18 -8.87 -18.00 17.54
N GLU A 19 -9.79 -18.97 17.38
CA GLU A 19 -11.14 -18.77 16.84
C GLU A 19 -11.93 -17.62 17.50
N ARG A 20 -11.79 -17.42 18.82
CA ARG A 20 -12.49 -16.35 19.55
C ARG A 20 -12.04 -14.93 19.20
N LEU A 21 -10.84 -14.78 18.61
CA LEU A 21 -10.26 -13.49 18.17
C LEU A 21 -10.47 -13.22 16.69
N VAL A 22 -11.00 -14.19 15.95
CA VAL A 22 -11.27 -14.04 14.52
C VAL A 22 -12.46 -13.11 14.30
N TYR A 23 -12.36 -12.26 13.27
CA TYR A 23 -13.47 -11.40 12.88
C TYR A 23 -14.70 -12.23 12.49
N GLN A 24 -15.85 -11.86 13.02
CA GLN A 24 -17.15 -12.43 12.68
C GLN A 24 -18.07 -11.35 12.11
N ASP A 25 -18.78 -11.68 11.05
CA ASP A 25 -19.82 -10.80 10.49
C ASP A 25 -21.16 -10.90 11.27
N GLN A 26 -22.15 -10.14 10.84
CA GLN A 26 -23.48 -10.12 11.49
C GLN A 26 -24.21 -11.47 11.41
N SER A 27 -23.79 -12.37 10.53
CA SER A 27 -24.33 -13.75 10.42
C SER A 27 -23.53 -14.77 11.23
N LEU A 28 -22.60 -14.31 12.07
CA LEU A 28 -21.68 -15.12 12.89
C LEU A 28 -20.71 -16.00 12.06
N LYS A 29 -20.50 -15.65 10.80
CA LYS A 29 -19.49 -16.30 9.99
C LYS A 29 -18.13 -15.75 10.33
N SER A 30 -17.19 -16.64 10.66
CA SER A 30 -15.78 -16.30 10.97
C SER A 30 -14.94 -16.17 9.71
N TYR A 31 -14.00 -15.22 9.73
CA TYR A 31 -13.06 -14.97 8.64
C TYR A 31 -11.64 -14.90 9.20
N PRO A 32 -10.88 -16.00 9.15
CA PRO A 32 -9.51 -16.06 9.65
C PRO A 32 -8.54 -15.10 8.97
N ARG A 33 -8.80 -14.74 7.71
CA ARG A 33 -7.95 -13.84 6.94
C ARG A 33 -8.73 -12.59 6.51
N GLN A 34 -8.07 -11.44 6.55
CA GLN A 34 -8.66 -10.16 6.14
C GLN A 34 -9.14 -10.19 4.69
N GLU A 35 -8.39 -10.84 3.80
CA GLU A 35 -8.70 -10.97 2.37
C GLU A 35 -9.99 -11.75 2.08
N ASP A 36 -10.44 -12.60 3.01
CA ASP A 36 -11.68 -13.37 2.88
C ASP A 36 -12.92 -12.60 3.31
N ILE A 37 -12.74 -11.53 4.08
CA ILE A 37 -13.85 -10.66 4.52
C ILE A 37 -14.50 -10.02 3.30
N PRO A 38 -15.84 -10.13 3.09
CA PRO A 38 -16.52 -9.68 1.88
C PRO A 38 -16.28 -8.21 1.51
N PHE A 39 -16.08 -7.36 2.52
CA PHE A 39 -15.74 -5.96 2.33
C PHE A 39 -14.37 -5.77 1.67
N TYR A 40 -13.36 -6.48 2.13
CA TYR A 40 -11.99 -6.38 1.58
C TYR A 40 -11.80 -7.17 0.29
N LYS A 41 -12.46 -8.32 0.17
CA LYS A 41 -12.38 -9.18 -1.03
C LYS A 41 -12.80 -8.48 -2.32
N LYS A 42 -13.67 -7.48 -2.23
CA LYS A 42 -14.15 -6.70 -3.38
C LYS A 42 -13.32 -5.45 -3.66
N GLN A 43 -12.28 -5.17 -2.87
CA GLN A 43 -11.43 -4.00 -3.04
C GLN A 43 -10.15 -4.34 -3.77
N THR A 44 -9.77 -3.47 -4.70
CA THR A 44 -8.43 -3.46 -5.31
C THR A 44 -7.64 -2.33 -4.68
N ARG A 45 -6.60 -2.68 -3.92
CA ARG A 45 -5.70 -1.70 -3.32
C ARG A 45 -4.65 -1.31 -4.33
N VAL A 46 -4.51 -0.01 -4.61
CA VAL A 46 -3.47 0.53 -5.49
C VAL A 46 -2.42 1.28 -4.66
N ALA A 47 -2.83 2.37 -3.98
CA ALA A 47 -1.90 3.15 -3.17
C ALA A 47 -1.46 2.44 -1.87
N LEU A 48 -2.26 1.53 -1.36
CA LEU A 48 -2.01 0.76 -0.12
C LEU A 48 -1.74 -0.73 -0.40
N GLU A 49 -1.27 -1.06 -1.59
CA GLU A 49 -1.04 -2.45 -2.03
C GLU A 49 -0.17 -3.22 -1.04
N TYR A 50 0.92 -2.62 -0.60
CA TYR A 50 1.89 -3.26 0.29
C TYR A 50 1.61 -3.05 1.79
N CYS A 51 0.53 -2.33 2.14
CA CYS A 51 0.19 -2.06 3.53
C CYS A 51 -0.19 -3.35 4.26
N GLY A 52 0.61 -3.72 5.27
CA GLY A 52 0.48 -4.98 6.00
C GLY A 52 1.20 -6.18 5.36
N HIS A 53 1.87 -6.01 4.21
CA HIS A 53 2.61 -7.06 3.52
C HIS A 53 4.13 -6.89 3.61
N ILE A 54 4.60 -5.66 3.81
CA ILE A 54 6.02 -5.35 4.02
C ILE A 54 6.19 -4.53 5.29
N ASN A 55 7.38 -4.58 5.88
CA ASN A 55 7.75 -3.70 6.98
C ASN A 55 7.99 -2.28 6.43
N ALA A 56 7.14 -1.32 6.82
CA ALA A 56 7.20 0.07 6.37
C ALA A 56 8.51 0.80 6.75
N GLU A 57 9.25 0.29 7.75
CA GLU A 57 10.54 0.84 8.17
C GLU A 57 11.74 0.16 7.46
N SER A 58 11.50 -0.86 6.64
CA SER A 58 12.54 -1.63 5.94
C SER A 58 12.71 -1.16 4.49
N VAL A 59 13.74 -0.36 4.23
CA VAL A 59 14.10 0.01 2.85
C VAL A 59 14.42 -1.20 1.96
N ARG A 60 14.93 -2.29 2.54
CA ARG A 60 15.25 -3.52 1.80
C ARG A 60 13.99 -4.20 1.28
N GLU A 61 12.96 -4.30 2.12
CA GLU A 61 11.68 -4.88 1.71
C GLU A 61 10.98 -4.01 0.66
N TYR A 62 11.04 -2.68 0.81
CA TYR A 62 10.52 -1.77 -0.20
C TYR A 62 11.23 -1.93 -1.56
N ILE A 63 12.55 -2.06 -1.57
CA ILE A 63 13.32 -2.33 -2.80
C ILE A 63 12.96 -3.69 -3.40
N ALA A 64 12.78 -4.72 -2.57
CA ALA A 64 12.44 -6.08 -3.02
C ALA A 64 11.10 -6.14 -3.78
N VAL A 65 10.16 -5.25 -3.47
CA VAL A 65 8.88 -5.12 -4.19
C VAL A 65 8.91 -4.07 -5.31
N GLY A 66 10.11 -3.67 -5.77
CA GLY A 66 10.28 -2.71 -6.87
C GLY A 66 10.31 -1.24 -6.46
N GLY A 67 10.39 -0.95 -5.16
CA GLY A 67 10.53 0.40 -4.65
C GLY A 67 11.75 1.13 -5.25
N TYR A 68 11.62 2.43 -5.45
CA TYR A 68 12.61 3.31 -6.09
C TYR A 68 12.91 3.03 -7.57
N SER A 69 12.33 2.01 -8.21
CA SER A 69 12.57 1.76 -9.64
C SER A 69 12.17 2.95 -10.53
N ALA A 70 11.05 3.59 -10.23
CA ALA A 70 10.62 4.81 -10.93
C ALA A 70 11.59 5.98 -10.73
N VAL A 71 12.17 6.13 -9.54
CA VAL A 71 13.20 7.15 -9.27
C VAL A 71 14.46 6.88 -10.08
N ALA A 72 14.90 5.62 -10.13
CA ALA A 72 16.07 5.24 -10.94
C ALA A 72 15.82 5.56 -12.43
N LYS A 73 14.67 5.17 -12.99
CA LYS A 73 14.28 5.52 -14.35
C LYS A 73 14.31 7.03 -14.57
N ALA A 74 13.72 7.81 -13.67
CA ALA A 74 13.66 9.26 -13.79
C ALA A 74 15.05 9.93 -13.78
N LEU A 75 15.98 9.42 -12.93
CA LEU A 75 17.30 10.01 -12.77
C LEU A 75 18.28 9.63 -13.87
N PHE A 76 18.20 8.42 -14.42
CA PHE A 76 19.18 7.88 -15.34
C PHE A 76 18.71 7.85 -16.79
N ASP A 77 17.41 7.75 -17.04
CA ASP A 77 16.87 7.48 -18.36
C ASP A 77 15.97 8.61 -18.91
N MET A 78 15.64 9.62 -18.11
CA MET A 78 14.68 10.66 -18.48
C MET A 78 15.23 12.07 -18.32
N THR A 79 14.85 12.97 -19.21
CA THR A 79 15.06 14.40 -19.03
C THR A 79 13.97 14.99 -18.10
N PRO A 80 14.22 16.14 -17.46
CA PRO A 80 13.21 16.79 -16.62
C PRO A 80 11.89 17.06 -17.36
N GLN A 81 11.94 17.38 -18.63
CA GLN A 81 10.72 17.61 -19.45
C GLN A 81 9.94 16.30 -19.62
N GLN A 82 10.62 15.19 -19.94
CA GLN A 82 9.97 13.89 -20.09
C GLN A 82 9.30 13.42 -18.78
N ILE A 83 9.89 13.71 -17.61
CA ILE A 83 9.26 13.42 -16.33
C ILE A 83 7.97 14.22 -16.14
N VAL A 84 7.99 15.52 -16.50
CA VAL A 84 6.80 16.38 -16.42
C VAL A 84 5.71 15.92 -17.38
N ASP A 85 6.09 15.50 -18.60
CA ASP A 85 5.15 15.01 -19.61
C ASP A 85 4.51 13.69 -19.14
N GLU A 86 5.28 12.73 -18.63
CA GLU A 86 4.78 11.46 -18.07
C GLU A 86 3.75 11.69 -16.96
N ILE A 87 4.05 12.61 -16.01
CA ILE A 87 3.12 12.96 -14.93
C ILE A 87 1.87 13.67 -15.45
N SER A 88 2.01 14.49 -16.51
CA SER A 88 0.87 15.19 -17.14
C SER A 88 -0.06 14.20 -17.85
N ASP A 89 0.52 13.28 -18.60
CA ASP A 89 -0.20 12.25 -19.36
C ASP A 89 -0.92 11.25 -18.43
N SER A 90 -0.32 10.95 -17.27
CA SER A 90 -0.96 10.12 -16.22
C SER A 90 -2.22 10.73 -15.66
N SER A 91 -2.47 12.03 -15.89
CA SER A 91 -3.59 12.79 -15.32
C SER A 91 -3.64 12.76 -13.78
N LEU A 92 -2.50 12.53 -13.12
CA LEU A 92 -2.40 12.50 -11.65
C LEU A 92 -2.82 13.85 -11.05
N ARG A 93 -3.66 13.80 -10.03
CA ARG A 93 -4.15 14.97 -9.30
C ARG A 93 -3.77 14.91 -7.82
N GLY A 94 -3.65 16.08 -7.21
CA GLY A 94 -3.46 16.20 -5.75
C GLY A 94 -4.61 15.56 -4.98
N ARG A 95 -4.27 14.98 -3.81
CA ARG A 95 -5.20 14.28 -2.91
C ARG A 95 -5.49 15.06 -1.61
N GLY A 96 -5.08 16.32 -1.54
CA GLY A 96 -5.35 17.19 -0.39
C GLY A 96 -6.70 17.92 -0.41
N GLY A 97 -7.59 17.58 -1.37
CA GLY A 97 -8.93 18.14 -1.50
C GLY A 97 -9.15 18.97 -2.78
N GLY A 98 -8.18 19.78 -3.21
CA GLY A 98 -8.30 20.65 -4.39
C GLY A 98 -8.16 19.96 -5.75
N GLY A 99 -7.65 18.72 -5.80
CA GLY A 99 -7.52 17.95 -7.04
C GLY A 99 -6.68 18.64 -8.13
N PHE A 100 -5.71 19.46 -7.77
CA PHE A 100 -4.90 20.21 -8.73
C PHE A 100 -4.05 19.26 -9.60
N PRO A 101 -3.96 19.47 -10.93
CA PRO A 101 -3.17 18.62 -11.81
C PRO A 101 -1.68 18.66 -11.44
N THR A 102 -1.11 17.50 -11.06
CA THR A 102 0.26 17.41 -10.56
C THR A 102 1.28 17.78 -11.65
N GLY A 103 1.10 17.30 -12.88
CA GLY A 103 1.98 17.64 -14.00
C GLY A 103 2.03 19.14 -14.28
N ARG A 104 0.88 19.84 -14.18
CA ARG A 104 0.85 21.31 -14.33
C ARG A 104 1.66 22.01 -13.23
N LYS A 105 1.61 21.51 -12.00
CA LYS A 105 2.41 22.06 -10.90
C LYS A 105 3.91 21.84 -11.14
N TRP A 106 4.30 20.68 -11.60
CA TRP A 106 5.69 20.37 -11.90
C TRP A 106 6.22 21.17 -13.09
N ALA A 107 5.41 21.35 -14.13
CA ALA A 107 5.76 22.21 -15.27
C ALA A 107 6.03 23.66 -14.87
N GLN A 108 5.36 24.19 -13.85
CA GLN A 108 5.63 25.53 -13.34
C GLN A 108 7.01 25.62 -12.67
N VAL A 109 7.43 24.58 -11.94
CA VAL A 109 8.76 24.52 -11.30
C VAL A 109 9.86 24.38 -12.36
N LEU A 110 9.64 23.58 -13.40
CA LEU A 110 10.63 23.38 -14.47
C LEU A 110 10.96 24.64 -15.26
N ARG A 111 10.06 25.62 -15.28
CA ARG A 111 10.24 26.92 -16.01
C ARG A 111 11.03 27.97 -15.22
N GLN A 112 11.32 27.73 -13.96
CA GLN A 112 12.12 28.61 -13.10
C GLN A 112 13.61 28.33 -13.24
#